data_e34ea880f8e4863634b8b9bdd3746e2c
#
_entry.id   e34ea880f8e4863634b8b9bdd3746e2c
#
_cell.length_a   1.000
_cell.length_b   1.000
_cell.length_c   1.000
_cell.angle_alpha   90.00
_cell.angle_beta   90.00
_cell.angle_gamma   90.00
#
_symmetry.space_group_name_H-M   'P 1'
#
loop_
_entity.id
_entity.type
_entity.pdbx_description
1 polymer ?
#
loop_
_entity_poly.entity_id
_entity_poly.type
_entity_poly.pdbx_seq_one_letter_code
_entity_poly.pdbx_strand_id
1 'polypeptide(L)'
;MSKYIRPATLEDAIRVSSRLLPADYSELTEGHGHDPVMALIFSIHGADSITFVSPDDKELVCGMAGVHKNGQIWMLCTPEIHKYPHHFVRHAKQYVESRPEKLLWNFVDARNKFHIKLLRFLGFKFLRKFPHGPNNLSFIEFC
;
A
#
# COMPACT_ATOMS: atom_id res chain seq x y z
N MET A 1 10.99 12.87 -9.23
CA MET A 1 10.66 11.81 -8.26
C MET A 1 11.83 11.66 -7.28
N SER A 2 11.52 11.29 -6.05
CA SER A 2 12.54 11.07 -5.01
C SER A 2 13.49 9.93 -5.41
N LYS A 3 14.76 10.03 -4.99
CA LYS A 3 15.73 8.93 -5.17
C LYS A 3 15.41 7.68 -4.36
N TYR A 4 14.42 7.76 -3.45
CA TYR A 4 13.97 6.65 -2.62
C TYR A 4 12.68 5.99 -3.15
N ILE A 5 12.22 6.45 -4.30
CA ILE A 5 11.05 5.90 -5.00
C ILE A 5 11.49 5.55 -6.42
N ARG A 6 11.23 4.33 -6.83
CA ARG A 6 11.56 3.86 -8.18
C ARG A 6 10.43 2.98 -8.75
N PRO A 7 10.40 2.75 -10.07
CA PRO A 7 9.42 1.83 -10.63
C PRO A 7 9.51 0.44 -10.00
N ALA A 8 8.37 -0.18 -9.76
CA ALA A 8 8.31 -1.51 -9.16
C ALA A 8 8.72 -2.60 -10.15
N THR A 9 9.38 -3.63 -9.63
CA THR A 9 9.80 -4.80 -10.42
C THR A 9 9.16 -6.06 -9.88
N LEU A 10 9.19 -7.13 -10.67
CA LEU A 10 8.71 -8.44 -10.24
C LEU A 10 9.49 -8.93 -9.00
N GLU A 11 10.78 -8.69 -8.97
CA GLU A 11 11.60 -9.06 -7.82
C GLU A 11 11.15 -8.34 -6.55
N ASP A 12 10.80 -7.07 -6.65
CA ASP A 12 10.25 -6.30 -5.51
C ASP A 12 8.97 -6.95 -5.00
N ALA A 13 8.09 -7.38 -5.89
CA ALA A 13 6.83 -8.04 -5.51
C ALA A 13 7.10 -9.32 -4.72
N ILE A 14 8.06 -10.11 -5.15
CA ILE A 14 8.43 -11.35 -4.46
C ILE A 14 8.98 -11.03 -3.07
N ARG A 15 9.86 -10.05 -2.96
CA ARG A 15 10.45 -9.65 -1.68
C ARG A 15 9.41 -9.10 -0.71
N VAL A 16 8.55 -8.20 -1.17
CA VAL A 16 7.51 -7.58 -0.33
C VAL A 16 6.49 -8.62 0.11
N SER A 17 6.02 -9.47 -0.81
CA SER A 17 5.01 -10.48 -0.48
C SER A 17 5.48 -11.48 0.57
N SER A 18 6.78 -11.75 0.64
CA SER A 18 7.35 -12.68 1.60
C SER A 18 7.59 -12.05 2.98
N ARG A 19 7.48 -10.73 3.11
CA ARG A 19 7.80 -9.99 4.34
C ARG A 19 6.78 -8.93 4.69
N LEU A 20 5.52 -9.14 4.36
CA LEU A 20 4.47 -8.19 4.65
C LEU A 20 4.32 -7.94 6.16
N LEU A 21 3.97 -6.71 6.51
CA LEU A 21 3.47 -6.43 7.86
C LEU A 21 2.30 -7.36 8.17
N PRO A 22 2.18 -7.88 9.40
CA PRO A 22 1.10 -8.81 9.74
C PRO A 22 -0.29 -8.29 9.42
N ALA A 23 -0.55 -7.00 9.65
CA ALA A 23 -1.86 -6.42 9.35
C ALA A 23 -2.13 -6.38 7.84
N ASP A 24 -1.11 -6.11 7.02
CA ASP A 24 -1.24 -6.12 5.56
C ASP A 24 -1.47 -7.54 5.04
N TYR A 25 -0.77 -8.50 5.62
CA TYR A 25 -0.98 -9.91 5.28
C TYR A 25 -2.41 -10.34 5.59
N SER A 26 -2.91 -10.02 6.77
CA SER A 26 -4.27 -10.35 7.18
C SER A 26 -5.32 -9.67 6.30
N GLU A 27 -5.08 -8.42 5.92
CA GLU A 27 -6.00 -7.69 5.03
C GLU A 27 -6.10 -8.38 3.66
N LEU A 28 -4.96 -8.77 3.07
CA LEU A 28 -4.95 -9.45 1.78
C LEU A 28 -5.60 -10.83 1.85
N THR A 29 -5.21 -11.65 2.82
CA THR A 29 -5.62 -13.06 2.88
C THR A 29 -7.00 -13.22 3.48
N GLU A 30 -7.24 -12.69 4.66
CA GLU A 30 -8.52 -12.83 5.36
C GLU A 30 -9.56 -11.82 4.88
N GLY A 31 -9.11 -10.59 4.58
CA GLY A 31 -9.97 -9.50 4.16
C GLY A 31 -10.42 -9.64 2.72
N HIS A 32 -9.49 -9.67 1.79
CA HIS A 32 -9.78 -9.76 0.35
C HIS A 32 -9.85 -11.18 -0.18
N GLY A 33 -9.29 -12.15 0.53
CA GLY A 33 -9.21 -13.53 0.06
C GLY A 33 -8.18 -13.74 -1.04
N HIS A 34 -7.13 -12.93 -1.06
CA HIS A 34 -6.09 -12.96 -2.09
C HIS A 34 -4.82 -13.64 -1.60
N ASP A 35 -4.12 -14.29 -2.52
CA ASP A 35 -2.74 -14.73 -2.29
C ASP A 35 -1.82 -13.51 -2.44
N PRO A 36 -0.93 -13.24 -1.47
CA PRO A 36 -0.10 -12.03 -1.50
C PRO A 36 0.80 -11.91 -2.73
N VAL A 37 1.43 -13.01 -3.17
CA VAL A 37 2.30 -12.99 -4.34
C VAL A 37 1.50 -12.65 -5.59
N MET A 38 0.38 -13.35 -5.80
CA MET A 38 -0.46 -13.12 -6.98
C MET A 38 -1.08 -11.74 -6.98
N ALA A 39 -1.49 -11.24 -5.81
CA ALA A 39 -2.05 -9.89 -5.70
C ALA A 39 -1.04 -8.83 -6.14
N LEU A 40 0.22 -8.94 -5.71
CA LEU A 40 1.26 -7.98 -6.09
C LEU A 40 1.65 -8.11 -7.56
N ILE A 41 1.78 -9.33 -8.08
CA ILE A 41 2.07 -9.54 -9.51
C ILE A 41 0.97 -8.92 -10.38
N PHE A 42 -0.29 -9.18 -10.03
CA PHE A 42 -1.43 -8.62 -10.75
C PHE A 42 -1.42 -7.09 -10.71
N SER A 43 -1.11 -6.53 -9.54
CA SER A 43 -1.08 -5.07 -9.36
C SER A 43 0.04 -4.40 -10.14
N ILE A 44 1.21 -5.04 -10.26
CA ILE A 44 2.31 -4.51 -11.07
C ILE A 44 1.91 -4.39 -12.54
N HIS A 45 1.20 -5.40 -13.06
CA HIS A 45 0.79 -5.39 -14.46
C HIS A 45 -0.41 -4.47 -14.73
N GLY A 46 -1.29 -4.30 -13.75
CA GLY A 46 -2.54 -3.55 -13.91
C GLY A 46 -2.51 -2.12 -13.41
N ALA A 47 -1.43 -1.69 -12.76
CA ALA A 47 -1.35 -0.38 -12.14
C ALA A 47 0.00 0.28 -12.44
N ASP A 48 0.03 1.62 -12.30
CA ASP A 48 1.27 2.37 -12.26
C ASP A 48 1.86 2.18 -10.85
N SER A 49 2.91 1.38 -10.74
CA SER A 49 3.40 0.87 -9.46
C SER A 49 4.83 1.33 -9.18
N ILE A 50 5.09 1.65 -7.93
CA ILE A 50 6.40 2.09 -7.44
C ILE A 50 6.82 1.31 -6.21
N THR A 51 8.14 1.36 -5.94
CA THR A 51 8.76 0.75 -4.76
C THR A 51 9.44 1.84 -3.94
N PHE A 52 9.23 1.77 -2.62
CA PHE A 52 9.93 2.61 -1.65
C PHE A 52 11.14 1.84 -1.11
N VAL A 53 12.30 2.47 -1.12
CA VAL A 53 13.55 1.85 -0.63
C VAL A 53 14.04 2.55 0.64
N SER A 54 14.84 1.83 1.43
CA SER A 54 15.42 2.36 2.66
C SER A 54 16.40 3.50 2.37
N PRO A 55 16.47 4.53 3.23
CA PRO A 55 17.49 5.58 3.10
C PRO A 55 18.91 5.07 3.33
N ASP A 56 19.07 3.97 4.07
CA ASP A 56 20.39 3.37 4.36
C ASP A 56 20.86 2.46 3.23
N ASP A 57 19.94 1.76 2.58
CA ASP A 57 20.26 0.70 1.64
C ASP A 57 19.19 0.63 0.56
N LYS A 58 19.54 1.05 -0.65
CA LYS A 58 18.62 1.08 -1.78
C LYS A 58 18.18 -0.31 -2.25
N GLU A 59 18.89 -1.34 -1.82
CA GLU A 59 18.48 -2.72 -2.09
C GLU A 59 17.40 -3.21 -1.14
N LEU A 60 17.18 -2.49 -0.04
CA LEU A 60 16.22 -2.88 0.99
C LEU A 60 14.86 -2.23 0.71
N VAL A 61 13.88 -3.07 0.36
CA VAL A 61 12.54 -2.62 -0.01
C VAL A 61 11.69 -2.41 1.24
N CYS A 62 11.14 -1.20 1.38
CA CYS A 62 10.27 -0.84 2.51
C CYS A 62 8.80 -1.09 2.20
N GLY A 63 8.41 -0.99 0.94
CA GLY A 63 7.04 -1.18 0.54
C GLY A 63 6.83 -0.89 -0.93
N MET A 64 5.62 -1.16 -1.39
CA MET A 64 5.19 -0.90 -2.76
C MET A 64 3.85 -0.19 -2.72
N ALA A 65 3.59 0.62 -3.73
CA ALA A 65 2.32 1.29 -3.92
C ALA A 65 2.00 1.38 -5.40
N GLY A 66 0.74 1.59 -5.71
CA GLY A 66 0.34 1.78 -7.10
C GLY A 66 -1.04 2.37 -7.21
N VAL A 67 -1.38 2.81 -8.43
CA VAL A 67 -2.68 3.37 -8.74
C VAL A 67 -3.17 2.74 -10.04
N HIS A 68 -4.33 2.11 -9.98
CA HIS A 68 -5.00 1.57 -11.17
C HIS A 68 -5.63 2.71 -11.97
N LYS A 69 -6.00 2.41 -13.22
CA LYS A 69 -6.57 3.42 -14.13
C LYS A 69 -7.82 4.09 -13.57
N ASN A 70 -8.58 3.38 -12.74
CA ASN A 70 -9.80 3.90 -12.13
C ASN A 70 -9.56 4.75 -10.87
N GLY A 71 -8.29 5.01 -10.51
CA GLY A 71 -7.93 5.78 -9.32
C GLY A 71 -7.79 4.96 -8.05
N GLN A 72 -7.97 3.65 -8.12
CA GLN A 72 -7.82 2.78 -6.95
C GLN A 72 -6.36 2.70 -6.55
N ILE A 73 -6.04 3.27 -5.39
CA ILE A 73 -4.69 3.31 -4.84
C ILE A 73 -4.49 2.17 -3.83
N TRP A 74 -3.30 1.57 -3.85
CA TRP A 74 -2.96 0.51 -2.91
C TRP A 74 -1.54 0.71 -2.39
N MET A 75 -1.25 0.14 -1.23
CA MET A 75 0.07 0.16 -0.61
C MET A 75 0.24 -1.06 0.29
N LEU A 76 1.38 -1.73 0.16
CA LEU A 76 1.75 -2.87 0.98
C LEU A 76 3.17 -2.68 1.47
N CYS A 77 3.40 -2.90 2.76
CA CYS A 77 4.64 -2.55 3.42
C CYS A 77 5.30 -3.75 4.09
N THR A 78 6.60 -3.62 4.29
CA THR A 78 7.42 -4.55 5.09
C THR A 78 7.74 -3.91 6.44
N PRO A 79 8.23 -4.67 7.43
CA PRO A 79 8.64 -4.10 8.73
C PRO A 79 9.74 -3.04 8.64
N GLU A 80 10.43 -2.94 7.51
CA GLU A 80 11.49 -1.94 7.32
C GLU A 80 11.00 -0.50 7.47
N ILE A 81 9.70 -0.24 7.23
CA ILE A 81 9.14 1.11 7.39
C ILE A 81 9.23 1.61 8.84
N HIS A 82 9.29 0.71 9.81
CA HIS A 82 9.37 1.09 11.23
C HIS A 82 10.75 1.61 11.63
N LYS A 83 11.76 1.33 10.82
CA LYS A 83 13.13 1.79 11.08
C LYS A 83 13.28 3.29 10.81
N TYR A 84 12.59 3.80 9.78
CA TYR A 84 12.62 5.22 9.41
C TYR A 84 11.21 5.73 9.11
N PRO A 85 10.33 5.79 10.14
CA PRO A 85 8.91 6.08 9.89
C PRO A 85 8.68 7.47 9.31
N HIS A 86 9.39 8.49 9.77
CA HIS A 86 9.21 9.84 9.25
C HIS A 86 9.67 9.96 7.79
N HIS A 87 10.75 9.28 7.44
CA HIS A 87 11.25 9.24 6.07
C HIS A 87 10.21 8.59 5.16
N PHE A 88 9.68 7.43 5.55
CA PHE A 88 8.69 6.71 4.78
C PHE A 88 7.43 7.56 4.56
N VAL A 89 6.88 8.14 5.64
CA VAL A 89 5.65 8.93 5.59
C VAL A 89 5.82 10.15 4.68
N ARG A 90 6.97 10.82 4.75
CA ARG A 90 7.25 11.98 3.89
C ARG A 90 7.22 11.61 2.42
N HIS A 91 7.87 10.51 2.04
CA HIS A 91 7.91 10.08 0.64
C HIS A 91 6.57 9.52 0.17
N ALA A 92 5.83 8.85 1.03
CA ALA A 92 4.46 8.42 0.73
C ALA A 92 3.57 9.64 0.44
N LYS A 93 3.69 10.70 1.22
CA LYS A 93 2.92 11.92 1.01
C LYS A 93 3.28 12.59 -0.31
N GLN A 94 4.57 12.69 -0.62
CA GLN A 94 5.02 13.23 -1.91
C GLN A 94 4.47 12.43 -3.08
N TYR A 95 4.46 11.11 -2.95
CA TYR A 95 3.93 10.24 -3.98
C TYR A 95 2.44 10.50 -4.22
N VAL A 96 1.65 10.52 -3.16
CA VAL A 96 0.20 10.77 -3.26
C VAL A 96 -0.08 12.14 -3.88
N GLU A 97 0.62 13.17 -3.42
CA GLU A 97 0.44 14.55 -3.91
C GLU A 97 0.87 14.71 -5.37
N SER A 98 1.78 13.87 -5.86
CA SER A 98 2.26 13.93 -7.23
C SER A 98 1.34 13.21 -8.23
N ARG A 99 0.34 12.48 -7.75
CA ARG A 99 -0.53 11.71 -8.65
C ARG A 99 -1.47 12.63 -9.44
N PRO A 100 -1.64 12.37 -10.76
CA PRO A 100 -2.50 13.19 -11.59
C PRO A 100 -3.98 12.85 -11.52
N GLU A 101 -4.35 11.71 -10.90
CA GLU A 101 -5.73 11.27 -10.83
C GLU A 101 -6.59 12.29 -10.06
N LYS A 102 -7.80 12.54 -10.55
CA LYS A 102 -8.76 13.44 -9.90
C LYS A 102 -9.28 12.88 -8.59
N LEU A 103 -9.36 11.55 -8.49
CA LEU A 103 -9.86 10.86 -7.32
C LEU A 103 -9.01 9.63 -7.06
N LEU A 104 -8.42 9.57 -5.88
CA LEU A 104 -7.75 8.38 -5.35
C LEU A 104 -8.65 7.77 -4.30
N TRP A 105 -8.89 6.46 -4.37
CA TRP A 105 -9.82 5.80 -3.47
C TRP A 105 -9.43 4.34 -3.25
N ASN A 106 -9.91 3.75 -2.17
CA ASN A 106 -9.88 2.30 -1.91
C ASN A 106 -10.62 1.99 -0.62
N PHE A 107 -10.50 0.74 -0.17
CA PHE A 107 -11.02 0.24 1.08
C PHE A 107 -9.86 -0.22 1.95
N VAL A 108 -9.95 -0.02 3.25
CA VAL A 108 -8.96 -0.50 4.21
C VAL A 108 -9.63 -1.36 5.27
N ASP A 109 -9.00 -2.48 5.63
CA ASP A 109 -9.48 -3.35 6.70
C ASP A 109 -9.51 -2.54 8.01
N ALA A 110 -10.66 -2.56 8.71
CA ALA A 110 -10.84 -1.80 9.95
C ALA A 110 -9.85 -2.23 11.05
N ARG A 111 -9.27 -3.42 10.94
CA ARG A 111 -8.25 -3.92 11.85
C ARG A 111 -6.87 -3.37 11.58
N ASN A 112 -6.62 -2.85 10.38
CA ASN A 112 -5.30 -2.37 9.95
C ASN A 112 -5.06 -0.95 10.46
N LYS A 113 -4.79 -0.82 11.76
CA LYS A 113 -4.65 0.47 12.44
C LYS A 113 -3.51 1.32 11.90
N PHE A 114 -2.41 0.68 11.51
CA PHE A 114 -1.27 1.38 10.93
C PHE A 114 -1.67 2.10 9.64
N HIS A 115 -2.31 1.39 8.71
CA HIS A 115 -2.74 1.97 7.44
C HIS A 115 -3.82 3.05 7.63
N ILE A 116 -4.74 2.85 8.56
CA ILE A 116 -5.76 3.87 8.87
C ILE A 116 -5.09 5.17 9.32
N LYS A 117 -4.12 5.07 10.21
CA LYS A 117 -3.37 6.23 10.70
C LYS A 117 -2.58 6.89 9.57
N LEU A 118 -1.92 6.09 8.74
CA LEU A 118 -1.17 6.58 7.59
C LEU A 118 -2.09 7.32 6.60
N LEU A 119 -3.21 6.71 6.24
CA LEU A 119 -4.17 7.31 5.31
C LEU A 119 -4.69 8.65 5.82
N ARG A 120 -4.99 8.74 7.11
CA ARG A 120 -5.42 10.01 7.72
C ARG A 120 -4.33 11.06 7.60
N PHE A 121 -3.10 10.69 7.88
CA PHE A 121 -1.96 11.61 7.75
C PHE A 121 -1.75 12.06 6.30
N LEU A 122 -1.98 11.18 5.33
CA LEU A 122 -1.86 11.50 3.91
C LEU A 122 -2.99 12.38 3.38
N GLY A 123 -4.00 12.65 4.19
CA GLY A 123 -5.10 13.54 3.84
C GLY A 123 -6.35 12.86 3.32
N PHE A 124 -6.41 11.55 3.35
CA PHE A 124 -7.61 10.81 2.95
C PHE A 124 -8.72 10.95 3.97
N LYS A 125 -9.96 10.92 3.50
CA LYS A 125 -11.16 10.97 4.33
C LYS A 125 -11.84 9.61 4.31
N PHE A 126 -12.38 9.21 5.46
CA PHE A 126 -13.09 7.95 5.61
C PHE A 126 -14.59 8.20 5.43
N LEU A 127 -15.23 7.40 4.58
CA LEU A 127 -16.61 7.63 4.14
C LEU A 127 -17.61 6.71 4.84
N ARG A 128 -17.40 5.40 4.79
CA ARG A 128 -18.34 4.44 5.38
C ARG A 128 -17.66 3.13 5.68
N LYS A 129 -18.26 2.35 6.60
CA LYS A 129 -17.88 0.97 6.87
C LYS A 129 -18.86 0.04 6.18
N PHE A 130 -18.37 -1.12 5.74
CA PHE A 130 -19.20 -2.14 5.11
C PHE A 130 -18.52 -3.51 5.22
N PRO A 131 -19.29 -4.61 5.18
CA PRO A 131 -18.71 -5.95 5.15
C PRO A 131 -18.14 -6.24 3.78
N HIS A 132 -16.96 -6.88 3.72
CA HIS A 132 -16.26 -7.14 2.47
C HIS A 132 -15.52 -8.47 2.54
N GLY A 133 -15.36 -9.10 1.36
CA GLY A 133 -14.55 -10.29 1.17
C GLY A 133 -15.20 -11.57 1.66
N PRO A 134 -14.47 -12.70 1.57
CA PRO A 134 -15.03 -14.02 1.86
C PRO A 134 -15.44 -14.22 3.32
N ASN A 135 -14.89 -13.43 4.24
CA ASN A 135 -15.16 -13.54 5.66
C ASN A 135 -16.05 -12.40 6.20
N ASN A 136 -16.60 -11.56 5.32
CA ASN A 136 -17.45 -10.41 5.68
C ASN A 136 -16.83 -9.52 6.77
N LEU A 137 -15.53 -9.27 6.65
CA LEU A 137 -14.82 -8.41 7.60
C LEU A 137 -15.16 -6.94 7.35
N SER A 138 -15.10 -6.13 8.40
CA SER A 138 -15.40 -4.70 8.30
C SER A 138 -14.28 -3.97 7.59
N PHE A 139 -14.63 -3.29 6.49
CA PHE A 139 -13.73 -2.43 5.73
C PHE A 139 -14.25 -1.00 5.77
N ILE A 140 -13.34 -0.05 5.57
CA ILE A 140 -13.66 1.38 5.55
C ILE A 140 -13.29 1.93 4.17
N GLU A 141 -14.27 2.53 3.51
CA GLU A 141 -14.03 3.23 2.25
C GLU A 141 -13.36 4.57 2.52
N PHE A 142 -12.36 4.91 1.70
CA PHE A 142 -11.69 6.20 1.81
C PHE A 142 -11.43 6.82 0.44
N CYS A 143 -11.28 8.13 0.44
CA CYS A 143 -10.82 8.86 -0.74
C CYS A 143 -10.16 10.18 -0.35
#